data_d4339b48600e6f2959f167f134ab1940
#
_entry.id   d4339b48600e6f2959f167f134ab1940
#
_cell.length_a   1.000
_cell.length_b   1.000
_cell.length_c   1.000
_cell.angle_alpha   90.00
_cell.angle_beta   90.00
_cell.angle_gamma   90.00
#
_symmetry.space_group_name_H-M   'P 1'
#
loop_
_entity.id
_entity.type
_entity.pdbx_description
1 polymer ?
#
loop_
_entity_poly.entity_id
_entity_poly.type
_entity_poly.pdbx_seq_one_letter_code
_entity_poly.pdbx_strand_id
1 'polypeptide(L)'
;MVAISYSAADVAGEKTEYTYTGNGYEKFSVTSSSFEGGAWKAEAKVDIEATFNKDKYPVSILMTGTAEGETFKMKMEWSYDKNVTKTSSSIDFGGSWMLMSESKTEIVDAGNPMISKNYQKMYFPTETSWEYSGKTHDYFNGTTSIAPVVEENELRLHIYGDVLEVQGTESGISIYAITGGKMAESKSNRIDISRLPAGIYLLNTARGSIKFIHK
;
A
#
# COMPACT_ATOMS: atom_id res chain seq x y z
N MET A 1 -12.23 -18.15 -10.21
CA MET A 1 -12.94 -17.33 -9.17
C MET A 1 -14.03 -16.53 -9.88
N VAL A 2 -15.19 -16.38 -9.28
CA VAL A 2 -16.31 -15.59 -9.84
C VAL A 2 -16.73 -14.57 -8.79
N ALA A 3 -16.89 -13.31 -9.19
CA ALA A 3 -17.47 -12.25 -8.38
C ALA A 3 -18.74 -11.74 -9.08
N ILE A 4 -19.82 -11.57 -8.34
CA ILE A 4 -21.11 -11.06 -8.84
C ILE A 4 -21.50 -9.87 -8.02
N SER A 5 -21.79 -8.73 -8.66
CA SER A 5 -22.41 -7.57 -8.04
C SER A 5 -23.92 -7.56 -8.30
N TYR A 6 -24.66 -7.04 -7.33
CA TYR A 6 -26.11 -6.95 -7.41
C TYR A 6 -26.54 -5.49 -7.36
N SER A 7 -27.63 -5.17 -8.06
CA SER A 7 -28.27 -3.86 -7.94
C SER A 7 -29.00 -3.74 -6.60
N ALA A 8 -29.43 -2.51 -6.25
CA ALA A 8 -30.20 -2.24 -5.03
C ALA A 8 -31.54 -3.00 -4.92
N ALA A 9 -31.99 -3.64 -6.01
CA ALA A 9 -33.19 -4.47 -6.06
C ALA A 9 -32.88 -5.99 -6.06
N ASP A 10 -31.70 -6.40 -5.61
CA ASP A 10 -31.21 -7.78 -5.61
C ASP A 10 -31.24 -8.46 -7.00
N VAL A 11 -31.21 -7.66 -8.07
CA VAL A 11 -31.10 -8.15 -9.45
C VAL A 11 -29.61 -8.22 -9.78
N ALA A 12 -29.13 -9.39 -10.24
CA ALA A 12 -27.77 -9.55 -10.71
C ALA A 12 -27.50 -8.53 -11.84
N GLY A 13 -26.48 -7.69 -11.65
CA GLY A 13 -26.13 -6.61 -12.58
C GLY A 13 -24.86 -6.89 -13.36
N GLU A 14 -23.79 -7.26 -12.68
CA GLU A 14 -22.48 -7.48 -13.26
C GLU A 14 -21.85 -8.75 -12.71
N LYS A 15 -21.09 -9.45 -13.55
CA LYS A 15 -20.33 -10.62 -13.18
C LYS A 15 -18.90 -10.49 -13.71
N THR A 16 -17.93 -10.77 -12.84
CA THR A 16 -16.52 -10.87 -13.22
C THR A 16 -16.03 -12.29 -12.96
N GLU A 17 -15.51 -12.93 -13.97
CA GLU A 17 -14.99 -14.30 -13.93
C GLU A 17 -13.48 -14.29 -14.16
N TYR A 18 -12.75 -14.98 -13.28
CA TYR A 18 -11.30 -15.18 -13.39
C TYR A 18 -11.04 -16.64 -13.76
N THR A 19 -10.42 -16.86 -14.90
CA THR A 19 -10.03 -18.18 -15.37
C THR A 19 -8.50 -18.27 -15.41
N TYR A 20 -7.92 -19.14 -14.61
CA TYR A 20 -6.48 -19.37 -14.55
C TYR A 20 -6.08 -20.52 -15.48
N THR A 21 -4.97 -20.34 -16.20
CA THR A 21 -4.43 -21.34 -17.12
C THR A 21 -3.05 -21.76 -16.62
N GLY A 22 -2.87 -23.06 -16.35
CA GLY A 22 -1.62 -23.59 -15.81
C GLY A 22 -1.57 -23.67 -14.27
N ASN A 23 -0.37 -23.87 -13.73
CA ASN A 23 -0.15 -24.15 -12.29
C ASN A 23 0.21 -22.89 -11.48
N GLY A 24 0.06 -21.70 -12.03
CA GLY A 24 0.43 -20.42 -11.39
C GLY A 24 -0.46 -19.26 -11.83
N TYR A 25 -0.12 -18.07 -11.34
CA TYR A 25 -0.81 -16.82 -11.68
C TYR A 25 -0.21 -16.15 -12.94
N GLU A 26 0.59 -16.87 -13.70
CA GLU A 26 1.33 -16.34 -14.86
C GLU A 26 0.41 -16.06 -16.04
N LYS A 27 -0.69 -16.84 -16.16
CA LYS A 27 -1.68 -16.65 -17.22
C LYS A 27 -3.09 -16.79 -16.66
N PHE A 28 -3.90 -15.78 -16.88
CA PHE A 28 -5.31 -15.82 -16.53
C PHE A 28 -6.11 -14.87 -17.41
N SER A 29 -7.42 -15.14 -17.49
CA SER A 29 -8.37 -14.29 -18.17
C SER A 29 -9.35 -13.69 -17.19
N VAL A 30 -9.74 -12.46 -17.43
CA VAL A 30 -10.83 -11.78 -16.73
C VAL A 30 -11.94 -11.51 -17.73
N THR A 31 -13.13 -12.02 -17.48
CA THR A 31 -14.31 -11.75 -18.31
C THR A 31 -15.32 -10.97 -17.50
N SER A 32 -15.72 -9.81 -18.03
CA SER A 32 -16.81 -8.98 -17.51
C SER A 32 -18.07 -9.25 -18.30
N SER A 33 -19.20 -9.44 -17.60
CA SER A 33 -20.51 -9.71 -18.21
C SER A 33 -21.59 -8.91 -17.51
N SER A 34 -22.56 -8.42 -18.28
CA SER A 34 -23.81 -7.85 -17.79
C SER A 34 -24.94 -8.88 -17.80
N PHE A 35 -25.94 -8.69 -16.96
CA PHE A 35 -27.12 -9.52 -16.93
C PHE A 35 -28.26 -8.83 -17.68
N GLU A 36 -28.58 -9.35 -18.89
CA GLU A 36 -29.61 -8.77 -19.74
C GLU A 36 -30.53 -9.86 -20.31
N GLY A 37 -31.83 -9.62 -20.28
CA GLY A 37 -32.81 -10.52 -20.86
C GLY A 37 -32.84 -11.93 -20.25
N GLY A 38 -32.46 -12.07 -18.96
CA GLY A 38 -32.43 -13.35 -18.26
C GLY A 38 -31.16 -14.17 -18.47
N ALA A 39 -30.13 -13.62 -19.12
CA ALA A 39 -28.86 -14.29 -19.38
C ALA A 39 -27.67 -13.36 -19.16
N TRP A 40 -26.50 -13.97 -18.85
CA TRP A 40 -25.22 -13.26 -18.81
C TRP A 40 -24.68 -13.06 -20.22
N LYS A 41 -24.37 -11.82 -20.57
CA LYS A 41 -23.69 -11.45 -21.82
C LYS A 41 -22.29 -10.96 -21.52
N ALA A 42 -21.29 -11.55 -22.14
CA ALA A 42 -19.92 -11.08 -22.04
C ALA A 42 -19.76 -9.73 -22.78
N GLU A 43 -19.25 -8.73 -22.08
CA GLU A 43 -19.01 -7.38 -22.64
C GLU A 43 -17.53 -7.18 -22.95
N ALA A 44 -16.67 -7.65 -22.07
CA ALA A 44 -15.23 -7.51 -22.24
C ALA A 44 -14.51 -8.77 -21.74
N LYS A 45 -13.40 -9.06 -22.38
CA LYS A 45 -12.45 -10.09 -21.95
C LYS A 45 -11.03 -9.51 -21.98
N VAL A 46 -10.27 -9.76 -20.92
CA VAL A 46 -8.86 -9.43 -20.85
C VAL A 46 -8.07 -10.68 -20.54
N ASP A 47 -7.18 -11.06 -21.45
CA ASP A 47 -6.20 -12.11 -21.23
C ASP A 47 -4.91 -11.47 -20.69
N ILE A 48 -4.38 -12.03 -19.61
CA ILE A 48 -3.23 -11.49 -18.90
C ILE A 48 -2.13 -12.56 -18.88
N GLU A 49 -0.96 -12.17 -19.35
CA GLU A 49 0.27 -12.98 -19.26
C GLU A 49 1.31 -12.20 -18.47
N ALA A 50 1.74 -12.78 -17.34
CA ALA A 50 2.76 -12.20 -16.48
C ALA A 50 4.05 -13.03 -16.53
N THR A 51 5.19 -12.35 -16.53
CA THR A 51 6.49 -12.98 -16.37
C THR A 51 7.17 -12.46 -15.10
N PHE A 52 7.93 -13.33 -14.44
CA PHE A 52 8.59 -13.05 -13.18
C PHE A 52 10.08 -13.37 -13.28
N ASN A 53 10.90 -12.65 -12.52
CA ASN A 53 12.30 -13.00 -12.35
C ASN A 53 12.46 -14.18 -11.37
N LYS A 54 13.71 -14.63 -11.14
CA LYS A 54 14.04 -15.73 -10.23
C LYS A 54 13.58 -15.48 -8.77
N ASP A 55 13.46 -14.22 -8.37
CA ASP A 55 13.07 -13.77 -7.03
C ASP A 55 11.55 -13.52 -6.92
N LYS A 56 10.78 -13.93 -7.95
CA LYS A 56 9.32 -13.80 -8.05
C LYS A 56 8.80 -12.37 -8.15
N TYR A 57 9.64 -11.40 -8.51
CA TYR A 57 9.19 -10.06 -8.86
C TYR A 57 8.71 -10.01 -10.31
N PRO A 58 7.61 -9.30 -10.62
CA PRO A 58 7.10 -9.16 -11.99
C PRO A 58 8.14 -8.46 -12.87
N VAL A 59 8.34 -8.97 -14.07
CA VAL A 59 9.23 -8.36 -15.09
C VAL A 59 8.40 -7.77 -16.22
N SER A 60 7.34 -8.46 -16.64
CA SER A 60 6.39 -7.91 -17.59
C SER A 60 4.99 -8.46 -17.36
N ILE A 61 4.00 -7.65 -17.71
CA ILE A 61 2.60 -8.06 -17.84
C ILE A 61 2.14 -7.61 -19.23
N LEU A 62 1.66 -8.56 -20.02
CA LEU A 62 0.96 -8.31 -21.26
C LEU A 62 -0.53 -8.53 -21.04
N MET A 63 -1.31 -7.54 -21.35
CA MET A 63 -2.77 -7.57 -21.33
C MET A 63 -3.30 -7.47 -22.76
N THR A 64 -4.11 -8.44 -23.17
CA THR A 64 -4.83 -8.40 -24.45
C THR A 64 -6.31 -8.34 -24.15
N GLY A 65 -6.92 -7.21 -24.42
CA GLY A 65 -8.34 -6.98 -24.17
C GLY A 65 -9.15 -7.02 -25.47
N THR A 66 -10.38 -7.52 -25.35
CA THR A 66 -11.38 -7.45 -26.40
C THR A 66 -12.67 -6.88 -25.81
N ALA A 67 -13.15 -5.80 -26.40
CA ALA A 67 -14.41 -5.15 -26.04
C ALA A 67 -15.10 -4.67 -27.30
N GLU A 68 -16.39 -4.91 -27.43
CA GLU A 68 -17.21 -4.51 -28.58
C GLU A 68 -16.65 -4.97 -29.94
N GLY A 69 -15.90 -6.07 -29.96
CA GLY A 69 -15.25 -6.63 -31.17
C GLY A 69 -13.90 -6.02 -31.52
N GLU A 70 -13.46 -4.99 -30.83
CA GLU A 70 -12.14 -4.37 -30.98
C GLU A 70 -11.13 -5.01 -30.02
N THR A 71 -9.90 -5.18 -30.49
CA THR A 71 -8.80 -5.71 -29.69
C THR A 71 -7.77 -4.64 -29.36
N PHE A 72 -7.41 -4.54 -28.10
CA PHE A 72 -6.33 -3.67 -27.63
C PHE A 72 -5.28 -4.49 -26.87
N LYS A 73 -4.05 -4.02 -26.87
CA LYS A 73 -2.97 -4.60 -26.08
C LYS A 73 -2.27 -3.53 -25.27
N MET A 74 -1.98 -3.87 -24.03
CA MET A 74 -1.17 -3.06 -23.13
C MET A 74 -0.04 -3.91 -22.59
N LYS A 75 1.13 -3.30 -22.40
CA LYS A 75 2.28 -3.94 -21.78
C LYS A 75 2.80 -3.05 -20.65
N MET A 76 3.04 -3.69 -19.51
CA MET A 76 3.76 -3.10 -18.39
C MET A 76 5.07 -3.86 -18.21
N GLU A 77 6.18 -3.14 -18.02
CA GLU A 77 7.49 -3.73 -17.79
C GLU A 77 8.14 -3.11 -16.56
N TRP A 78 8.81 -3.96 -15.77
CA TRP A 78 9.50 -3.55 -14.54
C TRP A 78 10.99 -3.80 -14.67
N SER A 79 11.77 -2.88 -14.15
CA SER A 79 13.20 -3.06 -13.92
C SER A 79 13.55 -2.71 -12.48
N TYR A 80 14.50 -3.46 -11.92
CA TYR A 80 14.93 -3.36 -10.55
C TYR A 80 16.42 -3.09 -10.49
N ASP A 81 16.81 -1.98 -9.88
CA ASP A 81 18.21 -1.62 -9.67
C ASP A 81 18.39 -1.14 -8.23
N LYS A 82 18.93 -2.02 -7.37
CA LYS A 82 19.14 -1.78 -5.93
C LYS A 82 17.83 -1.31 -5.25
N ASN A 83 17.77 -0.02 -4.91
CA ASN A 83 16.64 0.62 -4.24
C ASN A 83 15.71 1.37 -5.21
N VAL A 84 15.89 1.17 -6.50
CA VAL A 84 15.07 1.84 -7.54
C VAL A 84 14.28 0.79 -8.32
N THR A 85 12.96 0.95 -8.35
CA THR A 85 12.07 0.22 -9.26
C THR A 85 11.55 1.18 -10.31
N LYS A 86 11.68 0.81 -11.59
CA LYS A 86 11.04 1.54 -12.69
C LYS A 86 9.97 0.67 -13.32
N THR A 87 8.87 1.30 -13.71
CA THR A 87 7.79 0.66 -14.45
C THR A 87 7.53 1.48 -15.71
N SER A 88 7.40 0.82 -16.84
CA SER A 88 6.94 1.44 -18.09
C SER A 88 5.59 0.86 -18.50
N SER A 89 4.75 1.68 -19.10
CA SER A 89 3.44 1.29 -19.65
C SER A 89 3.39 1.67 -21.12
N SER A 90 3.05 0.72 -21.97
CA SER A 90 2.94 0.89 -23.41
C SER A 90 1.63 0.33 -23.93
N ILE A 91 1.09 0.92 -25.00
CA ILE A 91 -0.08 0.43 -25.72
C ILE A 91 0.30 0.08 -27.16
N ASP A 92 -0.30 -0.99 -27.68
CA ASP A 92 -0.18 -1.32 -29.10
C ASP A 92 -1.16 -0.49 -29.92
N PHE A 93 -0.63 0.25 -30.86
CA PHE A 93 -1.38 1.09 -31.79
C PHE A 93 -1.10 0.61 -33.22
N GLY A 94 -2.00 -0.22 -33.76
CA GLY A 94 -1.89 -0.72 -35.12
C GLY A 94 -0.65 -1.59 -35.40
N GLY A 95 -0.21 -2.37 -34.41
CA GLY A 95 0.97 -3.25 -34.51
C GLY A 95 2.30 -2.60 -34.08
N SER A 96 2.25 -1.37 -33.57
CA SER A 96 3.43 -0.65 -33.02
C SER A 96 3.19 -0.28 -31.57
N TRP A 97 4.16 -0.60 -30.73
CA TRP A 97 4.13 -0.23 -29.31
C TRP A 97 4.46 1.25 -29.11
N MET A 98 3.56 1.96 -28.47
CA MET A 98 3.75 3.35 -28.07
C MET A 98 3.91 3.43 -26.56
N LEU A 99 5.01 3.99 -26.09
CA LEU A 99 5.25 4.25 -24.66
C LEU A 99 4.31 5.35 -24.18
N MET A 100 3.54 5.06 -23.15
CA MET A 100 2.55 5.97 -22.58
C MET A 100 3.08 6.70 -21.38
N SER A 101 3.71 5.96 -20.48
CA SER A 101 4.21 6.50 -19.21
C SER A 101 5.34 5.66 -18.65
N GLU A 102 6.14 6.30 -17.82
CA GLU A 102 7.07 5.64 -16.91
C GLU A 102 6.80 6.09 -15.48
N SER A 103 6.97 5.20 -14.53
CA SER A 103 7.05 5.54 -13.12
C SER A 103 8.36 5.05 -12.52
N LYS A 104 8.81 5.73 -11.47
CA LYS A 104 10.01 5.38 -10.74
C LYS A 104 9.73 5.50 -9.24
N THR A 105 10.03 4.44 -8.51
CA THR A 105 9.99 4.41 -7.05
C THR A 105 11.40 4.24 -6.52
N GLU A 106 11.85 5.17 -5.68
CA GLU A 106 13.14 5.14 -4.99
C GLU A 106 12.92 4.88 -3.52
N ILE A 107 13.40 3.76 -2.99
CA ILE A 107 13.43 3.49 -1.54
C ILE A 107 14.53 4.36 -0.95
N VAL A 108 14.14 5.33 -0.12
CA VAL A 108 15.06 6.25 0.57
C VAL A 108 15.35 5.81 2.00
N ASP A 109 14.46 4.99 2.57
CA ASP A 109 14.63 4.34 3.86
C ASP A 109 13.97 2.96 3.80
N ALA A 110 14.73 1.91 4.06
CA ALA A 110 14.25 0.52 4.07
C ALA A 110 13.82 0.05 5.47
N GLY A 111 13.67 0.97 6.44
CA GLY A 111 13.21 0.68 7.80
C GLY A 111 11.71 0.36 7.88
N ASN A 112 11.17 0.49 9.08
CA ASN A 112 9.71 0.37 9.29
C ASN A 112 9.20 1.64 10.01
N PRO A 113 8.52 2.54 9.30
CA PRO A 113 8.03 2.36 7.93
C PRO A 113 9.13 2.39 6.86
N MET A 114 8.98 1.59 5.81
CA MET A 114 9.75 1.79 4.59
C MET A 114 9.31 3.10 3.93
N ILE A 115 10.25 3.94 3.58
CA ILE A 115 9.97 5.23 2.96
C ILE A 115 10.43 5.19 1.51
N SER A 116 9.52 5.51 0.60
CA SER A 116 9.83 5.64 -0.81
C SER A 116 9.37 6.97 -1.38
N LYS A 117 10.07 7.42 -2.42
CA LYS A 117 9.69 8.56 -3.26
C LYS A 117 9.24 8.07 -4.61
N ASN A 118 8.13 8.60 -5.08
CA ASN A 118 7.53 8.22 -6.34
C ASN A 118 7.62 9.36 -7.34
N TYR A 119 7.93 9.01 -8.58
CA TYR A 119 8.05 9.94 -9.71
C TYR A 119 7.32 9.34 -10.90
N GLN A 120 6.83 10.19 -11.78
CA GLN A 120 6.20 9.78 -13.03
C GLN A 120 6.69 10.64 -14.20
N LYS A 121 6.61 10.06 -15.38
CA LYS A 121 6.86 10.73 -16.66
C LYS A 121 5.82 10.25 -17.65
N MET A 122 5.15 11.19 -18.32
CA MET A 122 4.16 10.89 -19.36
C MET A 122 4.81 11.11 -20.73
N TYR A 123 4.42 10.30 -21.71
CA TYR A 123 4.85 10.43 -23.10
C TYR A 123 3.70 10.79 -24.03
N PHE A 124 2.47 10.57 -23.58
CA PHE A 124 1.27 10.88 -24.34
C PHE A 124 0.23 11.57 -23.43
N PRO A 125 -0.54 12.61 -23.92
CA PRO A 125 -0.47 13.20 -25.27
C PRO A 125 0.76 14.07 -25.51
N THR A 126 1.52 14.42 -24.49
CA THR A 126 2.74 15.23 -24.58
C THR A 126 3.80 14.67 -23.64
N GLU A 127 5.04 14.55 -24.10
CA GLU A 127 6.14 14.14 -23.25
C GLU A 127 6.42 15.16 -22.16
N THR A 128 6.49 14.70 -20.92
CA THR A 128 6.84 15.51 -19.74
C THR A 128 8.25 15.20 -19.25
N SER A 129 8.80 16.05 -18.40
CA SER A 129 9.95 15.69 -17.56
C SER A 129 9.51 14.76 -16.43
N TRP A 130 10.48 14.18 -15.70
CA TRP A 130 10.19 13.45 -14.48
C TRP A 130 9.62 14.39 -13.40
N GLU A 131 8.44 14.06 -12.94
CA GLU A 131 7.72 14.81 -11.91
C GLU A 131 7.63 13.99 -10.63
N TYR A 132 7.87 14.64 -9.51
CA TYR A 132 7.66 14.02 -8.21
C TYR A 132 6.17 13.87 -7.95
N SER A 133 5.71 12.63 -7.76
CA SER A 133 4.28 12.32 -7.57
C SER A 133 3.89 12.06 -6.12
N GLY A 134 4.86 11.82 -5.23
CA GLY A 134 4.55 11.62 -3.82
C GLY A 134 5.59 10.83 -3.04
N LYS A 135 5.33 10.70 -1.75
CA LYS A 135 6.09 9.91 -0.80
C LYS A 135 5.16 8.88 -0.15
N THR A 136 5.61 7.65 -0.09
CA THR A 136 4.87 6.55 0.55
C THR A 136 5.58 6.12 1.82
N HIS A 137 4.80 5.81 2.85
CA HIS A 137 5.26 5.22 4.08
C HIS A 137 4.56 3.86 4.24
N ASP A 138 5.29 2.77 4.05
CA ASP A 138 4.76 1.42 4.15
C ASP A 138 5.11 0.82 5.50
N TYR A 139 4.09 0.55 6.31
CA TYR A 139 4.22 -0.05 7.63
C TYR A 139 4.04 -1.56 7.53
N PHE A 140 5.04 -2.32 7.93
CA PHE A 140 4.97 -3.78 7.93
C PHE A 140 4.47 -4.28 9.28
N ASN A 141 3.31 -4.91 9.29
CA ASN A 141 2.78 -5.64 10.45
C ASN A 141 3.41 -7.03 10.55
N GLY A 142 4.70 -7.10 10.66
CA GLY A 142 5.41 -8.35 10.87
C GLY A 142 5.89 -8.46 12.30
N THR A 143 5.85 -9.67 12.89
CA THR A 143 6.52 -10.03 14.15
C THR A 143 8.05 -10.12 14.01
N THR A 144 8.61 -9.62 12.93
CA THR A 144 10.03 -9.39 12.82
C THR A 144 10.33 -8.16 13.66
N SER A 145 10.91 -8.39 14.83
CA SER A 145 11.54 -7.38 15.64
C SER A 145 12.77 -6.83 14.89
N ILE A 146 12.53 -6.06 13.84
CA ILE A 146 13.51 -5.09 13.39
C ILE A 146 13.39 -4.00 14.45
N ALA A 147 14.36 -3.97 15.37
CA ALA A 147 14.48 -2.84 16.25
C ALA A 147 14.46 -1.58 15.37
N PRO A 148 13.58 -0.62 15.63
CA PRO A 148 13.56 0.60 14.83
C PRO A 148 14.99 1.14 14.85
N VAL A 149 15.51 1.51 13.67
CA VAL A 149 16.72 2.32 13.59
C VAL A 149 16.35 3.64 14.22
N VAL A 150 16.72 3.79 15.47
CA VAL A 150 16.41 4.98 16.25
C VAL A 150 17.39 6.04 15.82
N GLU A 151 16.89 7.09 15.20
CA GLU A 151 17.60 8.36 15.26
C GLU A 151 17.85 8.67 16.74
N GLU A 152 19.07 9.09 17.12
CA GLU A 152 19.51 9.29 18.51
C GLU A 152 18.61 10.24 19.35
N ASN A 153 17.50 10.67 18.82
CA ASN A 153 16.58 11.65 19.39
C ASN A 153 15.10 11.21 19.48
N GLU A 154 14.76 9.93 19.20
CA GLU A 154 13.38 9.48 19.31
C GLU A 154 12.96 9.19 20.75
N LEU A 155 11.71 9.58 21.06
CA LEU A 155 11.06 9.22 22.32
C LEU A 155 10.77 7.72 22.34
N ARG A 156 11.25 7.01 23.33
CA ARG A 156 10.95 5.60 23.56
C ARG A 156 10.16 5.41 24.84
N LEU A 157 9.17 4.58 24.79
CA LEU A 157 8.31 4.28 25.91
C LEU A 157 8.60 2.87 26.42
N HIS A 158 8.88 2.76 27.72
CA HIS A 158 9.06 1.48 28.41
C HIS A 158 8.06 1.38 29.57
N ILE A 159 7.40 0.24 29.69
CA ILE A 159 6.47 -0.05 30.80
C ILE A 159 7.03 -1.24 31.59
N TYR A 160 7.31 -1.02 32.87
CA TYR A 160 7.81 -2.02 33.80
C TYR A 160 6.82 -2.15 34.97
N GLY A 161 5.94 -3.15 34.93
CA GLY A 161 4.83 -3.24 35.88
C GLY A 161 3.96 -1.99 35.80
N ASP A 162 3.81 -1.27 36.91
CA ASP A 162 3.00 -0.06 37.00
C ASP A 162 3.78 1.24 36.76
N VAL A 163 5.02 1.16 36.28
CA VAL A 163 5.84 2.35 36.00
C VAL A 163 6.06 2.48 34.51
N LEU A 164 5.74 3.64 33.98
CA LEU A 164 6.01 4.04 32.62
C LEU A 164 7.21 4.98 32.62
N GLU A 165 8.20 4.68 31.78
CA GLU A 165 9.39 5.48 31.56
C GLU A 165 9.52 5.91 30.09
N VAL A 166 9.88 7.18 29.87
CA VAL A 166 10.14 7.71 28.54
C VAL A 166 11.61 8.03 28.39
N GLN A 167 12.27 7.37 27.46
CA GLN A 167 13.65 7.69 27.06
C GLN A 167 13.61 8.75 25.95
N GLY A 168 14.66 9.56 25.88
CA GLY A 168 14.77 10.65 24.89
C GLY A 168 14.13 11.95 25.34
N THR A 169 13.66 12.08 26.59
CA THR A 169 13.26 13.34 27.20
C THR A 169 13.78 13.44 28.63
N GLU A 170 14.23 14.63 28.99
CA GLU A 170 14.55 14.99 30.39
C GLU A 170 13.43 15.85 31.01
N SER A 171 12.45 16.26 30.19
CA SER A 171 11.31 17.06 30.61
C SER A 171 10.19 16.19 31.15
N GLY A 172 9.28 16.83 31.93
CA GLY A 172 8.10 16.16 32.46
C GLY A 172 7.18 15.57 31.37
N ILE A 173 6.37 14.62 31.78
CA ILE A 173 5.42 13.90 30.94
C ILE A 173 4.00 14.09 31.44
N SER A 174 3.05 14.12 30.54
CA SER A 174 1.61 14.18 30.84
C SER A 174 0.87 13.08 30.09
N ILE A 175 -0.06 12.39 30.75
CA ILE A 175 -0.89 11.34 30.17
C ILE A 175 -2.30 11.88 30.00
N TYR A 176 -2.88 11.66 28.82
CA TYR A 176 -4.25 12.04 28.48
C TYR A 176 -5.05 10.82 28.03
N ALA A 177 -6.31 10.76 28.43
CA ALA A 177 -7.25 9.83 27.82
C ALA A 177 -7.50 10.23 26.37
N ILE A 178 -7.95 9.29 25.53
CA ILE A 178 -8.31 9.55 24.14
C ILE A 178 -9.41 10.62 23.99
N THR A 179 -10.21 10.84 25.04
CA THR A 179 -11.24 11.89 25.11
C THR A 179 -10.65 13.29 25.42
N GLY A 180 -9.33 13.41 25.59
CA GLY A 180 -8.63 14.66 25.85
C GLY A 180 -8.48 15.03 27.34
N GLY A 181 -9.08 14.26 28.27
CA GLY A 181 -8.91 14.49 29.71
C GLY A 181 -7.49 14.15 30.18
N LYS A 182 -6.85 15.06 30.96
CA LYS A 182 -5.56 14.79 31.60
C LYS A 182 -5.76 13.77 32.73
N MET A 183 -5.04 12.66 32.69
CA MET A 183 -5.15 11.55 33.62
C MET A 183 -4.02 11.53 34.65
N ALA A 184 -2.80 11.87 34.25
CA ALA A 184 -1.64 11.89 35.12
C ALA A 184 -0.56 12.84 34.59
N GLU A 185 0.33 13.28 35.48
CA GLU A 185 1.45 14.16 35.16
C GLU A 185 2.65 13.85 36.08
N SER A 186 3.85 13.93 35.51
CA SER A 186 5.11 13.84 36.24
C SER A 186 6.09 14.90 35.75
N LYS A 187 6.89 15.45 36.66
CA LYS A 187 7.97 16.38 36.29
C LYS A 187 9.23 15.65 35.81
N SER A 188 9.27 14.35 35.92
CA SER A 188 10.35 13.49 35.43
C SER A 188 9.92 12.69 34.20
N ASN A 189 10.84 11.95 33.62
CA ASN A 189 10.57 11.02 32.52
C ASN A 189 9.93 9.68 32.97
N ARG A 190 9.53 9.59 34.26
CA ARG A 190 8.86 8.40 34.85
C ARG A 190 7.53 8.78 35.50
N ILE A 191 6.55 7.89 35.39
CA ILE A 191 5.24 8.09 35.98
C ILE A 191 4.64 6.74 36.42
N ASP A 192 3.98 6.73 37.59
CA ASP A 192 3.20 5.60 38.07
C ASP A 192 1.85 5.59 37.35
N ILE A 193 1.54 4.47 36.70
CA ILE A 193 0.30 4.24 35.94
C ILE A 193 -0.65 3.25 36.62
N SER A 194 -0.36 2.79 37.84
CA SER A 194 -1.19 1.82 38.59
C SER A 194 -2.64 2.24 38.75
N ARG A 195 -2.92 3.53 38.76
CA ARG A 195 -4.26 4.12 38.90
C ARG A 195 -4.98 4.40 37.59
N LEU A 196 -4.32 4.16 36.44
CA LEU A 196 -4.97 4.33 35.14
C LEU A 196 -5.90 3.12 34.87
N PRO A 197 -7.17 3.32 34.51
CA PRO A 197 -7.99 2.25 33.99
C PRO A 197 -7.36 1.62 32.73
N ALA A 198 -7.75 0.37 32.44
CA ALA A 198 -7.38 -0.23 31.16
C ALA A 198 -7.93 0.61 30.02
N GLY A 199 -7.08 0.91 29.03
CA GLY A 199 -7.51 1.81 27.94
C GLY A 199 -6.37 2.29 27.04
N ILE A 200 -6.74 3.17 26.11
CA ILE A 200 -5.82 3.83 25.18
C ILE A 200 -5.54 5.24 25.68
N TYR A 201 -4.26 5.58 25.72
CA TYR A 201 -3.78 6.85 26.23
C TYR A 201 -2.81 7.53 25.27
N LEU A 202 -2.72 8.86 25.36
CA LEU A 202 -1.70 9.67 24.74
C LEU A 202 -0.76 10.20 25.82
N LEU A 203 0.50 9.86 25.73
CA LEU A 203 1.56 10.43 26.52
C LEU A 203 2.12 11.63 25.75
N ASN A 204 2.20 12.79 26.39
CA ASN A 204 2.74 14.02 25.82
C ASN A 204 3.99 14.45 26.56
N THR A 205 5.00 14.87 25.80
CA THR A 205 6.28 15.43 26.28
C THR A 205 6.57 16.72 25.54
N ALA A 206 7.58 17.47 25.97
CA ALA A 206 8.05 18.66 25.23
C ALA A 206 8.56 18.31 23.81
N ARG A 207 8.90 17.05 23.52
CA ARG A 207 9.48 16.59 22.25
C ARG A 207 8.46 15.89 21.33
N GLY A 208 7.27 15.61 21.81
CA GLY A 208 6.22 14.95 21.01
C GLY A 208 5.28 14.09 21.86
N SER A 209 4.40 13.39 21.17
CA SER A 209 3.37 12.54 21.78
C SER A 209 3.51 11.09 21.34
N ILE A 210 3.27 10.15 22.27
CA ILE A 210 3.27 8.71 22.02
C ILE A 210 1.93 8.14 22.46
N LYS A 211 1.33 7.29 21.63
CA LYS A 211 0.14 6.50 21.98
C LYS A 211 0.57 5.20 22.66
N PHE A 212 -0.10 4.83 23.76
CA PHE A 212 0.13 3.53 24.41
C PHE A 212 -1.19 2.91 24.91
N ILE A 213 -1.12 1.62 25.20
CA ILE A 213 -2.25 0.85 25.74
C ILE A 213 -1.87 0.40 27.13
N HIS A 214 -2.71 0.71 28.12
CA HIS A 214 -2.67 0.16 29.48
C HIS A 214 -3.67 -0.98 29.58
N LYS A 215 -3.26 -2.16 30.07
CA LYS A 215 -4.07 -3.38 30.17
C LYS A 215 -4.53 -3.61 31.60
#